data_b39372dc3a379a36a1165d124851d17c
#
_entry.id   b39372dc3a379a36a1165d124851d17c
#
_cell.length_a   1.000
_cell.length_b   1.000
_cell.length_c   1.000
_cell.angle_alpha   90.00
_cell.angle_beta   90.00
_cell.angle_gamma   90.00
#
_symmetry.space_group_name_H-M   'P 1'
#
loop_
_entity.id
_entity.type
_entity.pdbx_description
1 polymer ?
#
loop_
_entity_poly.entity_id
_entity_poly.type
_entity_poly.pdbx_seq_one_letter_code
_entity_poly.pdbx_strand_id
1 'polypeptide(L)'
;MNIKIILDPNKDAFGRKKKGIPNRPVAYELMKKSKENIQIKWYSTNGEQFHSKIILFESITKENTVILGSANLTKRNIGNKNLEMNILLKARHDSAPISEIHNYFNLIWNDEKYTVNYETYVTKSFWKQLVYRFTEFWGASTY
;
A
#
# COMPACT_ATOMS: atom_id res chain seq x y z
N MET A 1 7.30 -16.84 1.10
CA MET A 1 6.18 -15.94 1.46
C MET A 1 5.84 -15.13 0.22
N ASN A 2 4.59 -15.15 -0.23
CA ASN A 2 4.14 -14.34 -1.36
C ASN A 2 3.47 -13.08 -0.81
N ILE A 3 3.83 -11.92 -1.34
CA ILE A 3 3.30 -10.62 -0.92
C ILE A 3 2.57 -9.98 -2.09
N LYS A 4 1.33 -9.57 -1.88
CA LYS A 4 0.54 -8.78 -2.83
C LYS A 4 0.28 -7.40 -2.24
N ILE A 5 0.51 -6.35 -3.01
CA ILE A 5 0.37 -4.97 -2.56
C ILE A 5 -0.47 -4.18 -3.55
N ILE A 6 -1.46 -3.46 -3.05
CA ILE A 6 -2.22 -2.47 -3.81
C ILE A 6 -1.83 -1.10 -3.29
N LEU A 7 -1.38 -0.22 -4.18
CA LEU A 7 -0.94 1.13 -3.84
C LEU A 7 -1.73 2.17 -4.63
N ASP A 8 -1.91 3.33 -4.01
CA ASP A 8 -2.28 4.55 -4.74
C ASP A 8 -1.14 4.96 -5.67
N PRO A 9 -1.39 5.24 -6.97
CA PRO A 9 -0.34 5.66 -7.90
C PRO A 9 0.19 7.07 -7.63
N ASN A 10 -0.32 7.78 -6.63
CA ASN A 10 -0.08 9.20 -6.35
C ASN A 10 -0.19 10.07 -7.63
N LYS A 11 -1.20 9.77 -8.44
CA LYS A 11 -1.51 10.49 -9.66
C LYS A 11 -2.22 11.82 -9.34
N ASP A 12 -3.24 11.71 -8.50
CA ASP A 12 -4.10 12.80 -8.10
C ASP A 12 -4.34 12.77 -6.58
N ALA A 13 -4.65 13.90 -5.98
CA ALA A 13 -5.23 13.97 -4.64
C ALA A 13 -5.91 15.31 -4.43
N PHE A 14 -7.12 15.30 -3.90
CA PHE A 14 -7.90 16.51 -3.60
C PHE A 14 -8.02 17.46 -4.80
N GLY A 15 -8.26 16.90 -6.00
CA GLY A 15 -8.38 17.67 -7.25
C GLY A 15 -7.05 18.23 -7.80
N ARG A 16 -5.91 17.85 -7.24
CA ARG A 16 -4.57 18.31 -7.70
C ARG A 16 -3.75 17.15 -8.23
N LYS A 17 -3.09 17.36 -9.37
CA LYS A 17 -2.13 16.40 -9.93
C LYS A 17 -0.92 16.24 -9.02
N LYS A 18 -0.59 15.00 -8.65
CA LYS A 18 0.62 14.65 -7.91
C LYS A 18 1.69 14.09 -8.84
N LYS A 19 2.94 14.12 -8.38
CA LYS A 19 4.11 13.67 -9.18
C LYS A 19 4.44 12.18 -9.03
N GLY A 20 3.56 11.40 -8.39
CA GLY A 20 3.76 9.96 -8.14
C GLY A 20 4.64 9.64 -6.92
N ILE A 21 4.89 10.61 -6.04
CA ILE A 21 5.71 10.47 -4.83
C ILE A 21 4.75 10.42 -3.63
N PRO A 22 4.97 9.52 -2.63
CA PRO A 22 6.12 8.61 -2.49
C PRO A 22 5.95 7.22 -3.13
N ASN A 23 4.74 6.78 -3.48
CA ASN A 23 4.45 5.37 -3.74
C ASN A 23 5.19 4.78 -4.95
N ARG A 24 5.36 5.55 -6.05
CA ARG A 24 6.04 5.01 -7.24
C ARG A 24 7.52 4.72 -7.02
N PRO A 25 8.32 5.60 -6.38
CA PRO A 25 9.70 5.26 -5.99
C PRO A 25 9.78 4.09 -5.02
N VAL A 26 8.88 4.02 -4.03
CA VAL A 26 8.82 2.90 -3.07
C VAL A 26 8.55 1.59 -3.77
N ALA A 27 7.54 1.54 -4.63
CA ALA A 27 7.20 0.35 -5.40
C ALA A 27 8.37 -0.13 -6.26
N TYR A 28 9.09 0.79 -6.92
CA TYR A 28 10.27 0.46 -7.69
C TYR A 28 11.38 -0.16 -6.83
N GLU A 29 11.67 0.41 -5.66
CA GLU A 29 12.67 -0.16 -4.73
C GLU A 29 12.26 -1.52 -4.19
N LEU A 30 10.99 -1.71 -3.85
CA LEU A 30 10.46 -2.98 -3.38
C LEU A 30 10.62 -4.07 -4.44
N MET A 31 10.20 -3.81 -5.67
CA MET A 31 10.32 -4.76 -6.78
C MET A 31 11.79 -5.11 -7.07
N LYS A 32 12.69 -4.13 -7.02
CA LYS A 32 14.11 -4.35 -7.22
C LYS A 32 14.76 -5.24 -6.15
N LYS A 33 14.28 -5.15 -4.89
CA LYS A 33 14.84 -5.88 -3.74
C LYS A 33 14.19 -7.24 -3.51
N SER A 34 12.99 -7.46 -4.01
CA SER A 34 12.12 -8.59 -3.60
C SER A 34 12.44 -9.93 -4.25
N LYS A 35 13.31 -9.99 -5.26
CA LYS A 35 13.61 -11.24 -5.97
C LYS A 35 12.35 -12.05 -6.33
N GLU A 36 11.35 -11.41 -6.91
CA GLU A 36 10.09 -12.01 -7.41
C GLU A 36 9.05 -12.45 -6.36
N ASN A 37 9.29 -12.22 -5.08
CA ASN A 37 8.32 -12.58 -4.03
C ASN A 37 7.22 -11.53 -3.78
N ILE A 38 7.27 -10.39 -4.49
CA ILE A 38 6.31 -9.29 -4.34
C ILE A 38 5.62 -9.05 -5.67
N GLN A 39 4.30 -8.90 -5.61
CA GLN A 39 3.46 -8.44 -6.71
C GLN A 39 2.83 -7.11 -6.31
N ILE A 40 2.89 -6.11 -7.18
CA ILE A 40 2.32 -4.79 -6.94
C ILE A 40 1.31 -4.48 -8.03
N LYS A 41 0.16 -3.96 -7.64
CA LYS A 41 -0.82 -3.33 -8.52
C LYS A 41 -1.11 -1.92 -8.04
N TRP A 42 -1.51 -1.07 -8.96
CA TRP A 42 -1.96 0.28 -8.65
C TRP A 42 -3.47 0.35 -8.64
N TYR A 43 -4.03 1.03 -7.65
CA TYR A 43 -5.45 1.31 -7.67
C TYR A 43 -5.79 2.27 -8.83
N SER A 44 -6.88 2.02 -9.54
CA SER A 44 -7.33 2.83 -10.69
C SER A 44 -8.09 4.05 -10.20
N THR A 45 -7.37 5.13 -9.83
CA THR A 45 -7.96 6.39 -9.37
C THR A 45 -8.47 7.25 -10.52
N ASN A 46 -9.61 7.94 -10.32
CA ASN A 46 -10.24 8.85 -11.26
C ASN A 46 -10.44 10.25 -10.67
N GLY A 47 -9.43 10.76 -9.94
CA GLY A 47 -9.45 12.04 -9.24
C GLY A 47 -9.50 11.91 -7.71
N GLU A 48 -9.98 10.77 -7.21
CA GLU A 48 -9.93 10.40 -5.79
C GLU A 48 -8.57 9.82 -5.40
N GLN A 49 -8.39 9.61 -4.10
CA GLN A 49 -7.21 8.96 -3.53
C GLN A 49 -7.58 7.59 -2.96
N PHE A 50 -6.82 6.54 -3.28
CA PHE A 50 -6.93 5.26 -2.59
C PHE A 50 -6.23 5.33 -1.24
N HIS A 51 -7.00 5.38 -0.16
CA HIS A 51 -6.50 5.68 1.19
C HIS A 51 -6.68 4.55 2.21
N SER A 52 -6.88 3.32 1.74
CA SER A 52 -6.98 2.14 2.61
C SER A 52 -5.64 1.80 3.25
N LYS A 53 -5.67 1.46 4.55
CA LYS A 53 -4.51 0.98 5.31
C LYS A 53 -4.91 -0.32 5.98
N ILE A 54 -4.73 -1.40 5.25
CA ILE A 54 -5.08 -2.76 5.67
C ILE A 54 -3.89 -3.65 5.39
N ILE A 55 -3.48 -4.44 6.36
CA ILE A 55 -2.49 -5.50 6.22
C ILE A 55 -3.15 -6.79 6.68
N LEU A 56 -3.15 -7.80 5.81
CA LEU A 56 -3.62 -9.14 6.12
C LEU A 56 -2.44 -10.10 6.08
N PHE A 57 -2.18 -10.77 7.20
CA PHE A 57 -1.26 -11.90 7.28
C PHE A 57 -2.08 -13.19 7.30
N GLU A 58 -1.95 -13.97 6.25
CA GLU A 58 -2.66 -15.23 6.11
C GLU A 58 -1.80 -16.42 6.55
N SER A 59 -2.38 -17.31 7.30
CA SER A 59 -1.80 -18.57 7.71
C SER A 59 -2.78 -19.71 7.42
N ILE A 60 -2.29 -20.76 6.79
CA ILE A 60 -3.11 -21.95 6.46
C ILE A 60 -3.42 -22.77 7.73
N THR A 61 -2.54 -22.71 8.73
CA THR A 61 -2.59 -23.61 9.90
C THR A 61 -2.91 -22.91 11.21
N LYS A 62 -2.99 -21.56 11.20
CA LYS A 62 -3.13 -20.74 12.40
C LYS A 62 -4.18 -19.64 12.19
N GLU A 63 -4.29 -18.78 13.17
CA GLU A 63 -5.08 -17.57 13.05
C GLU A 63 -4.48 -16.61 12.02
N ASN A 64 -5.33 -15.96 11.28
CA ASN A 64 -4.97 -14.84 10.44
C ASN A 64 -4.92 -13.58 11.29
N THR A 65 -4.03 -12.67 10.92
CA THR A 65 -3.88 -11.38 11.61
C THR A 65 -4.18 -10.26 10.62
N VAL A 66 -5.06 -9.36 11.01
CA VAL A 66 -5.36 -8.12 10.28
C VAL A 66 -4.91 -6.93 11.11
N ILE A 67 -4.25 -5.99 10.46
CA ILE A 67 -4.00 -4.65 11.01
C ILE A 67 -4.71 -3.67 10.08
N LEU A 68 -5.56 -2.84 10.65
CA LEU A 68 -6.28 -1.81 9.91
C LEU A 68 -6.39 -0.53 10.75
N GLY A 69 -6.39 0.63 10.09
CA GLY A 69 -6.47 1.88 10.82
C GLY A 69 -6.08 3.11 10.01
N SER A 70 -5.60 4.14 10.71
CA SER A 70 -5.22 5.41 10.10
C SER A 70 -3.75 5.50 9.69
N ALA A 71 -2.88 4.69 10.28
CA ALA A 71 -1.44 4.76 10.05
C ALA A 71 -1.01 4.35 8.64
N ASN A 72 -0.36 5.24 7.95
CA ASN A 72 0.37 4.89 6.74
C ASN A 72 1.69 4.19 7.10
N LEU A 73 2.21 3.33 6.21
CA LEU A 73 3.51 2.66 6.39
C LEU A 73 4.69 3.63 6.10
N THR A 74 4.71 4.77 6.79
CA THR A 74 5.77 5.76 6.70
C THR A 74 6.54 5.89 8.01
N LYS A 75 7.79 6.35 7.93
CA LYS A 75 8.61 6.62 9.10
C LYS A 75 7.93 7.55 10.10
N ARG A 76 7.15 8.51 9.59
CA ARG A 76 6.42 9.48 10.41
C ARG A 76 5.33 8.81 11.27
N ASN A 77 4.53 7.94 10.66
CA ASN A 77 3.40 7.29 11.32
C ASN A 77 3.85 6.11 12.19
N ILE A 78 4.77 5.28 11.69
CA ILE A 78 5.30 4.13 12.44
C ILE A 78 6.24 4.58 13.57
N GLY A 79 6.94 5.71 13.37
CA GLY A 79 7.89 6.27 14.33
C GLY A 79 7.28 7.16 15.43
N ASN A 80 5.99 7.06 15.69
CA ASN A 80 5.27 7.82 16.73
C ASN A 80 5.37 9.36 16.61
N LYS A 81 5.59 9.86 15.39
CA LYS A 81 5.60 11.31 15.14
C LYS A 81 4.21 11.87 14.83
N ASN A 82 3.25 11.00 14.54
CA ASN A 82 1.83 11.30 14.42
C ASN A 82 1.06 10.41 15.39
N LEU A 83 -0.04 10.94 15.93
CA LEU A 83 -1.01 10.13 16.66
C LEU A 83 -1.86 9.36 15.66
N GLU A 84 -1.78 8.03 15.73
CA GLU A 84 -2.51 7.12 14.83
C GLU A 84 -3.25 6.08 15.65
N MET A 85 -4.39 5.63 15.13
CA MET A 85 -5.14 4.53 15.72
C MET A 85 -5.17 3.35 14.76
N ASN A 86 -4.74 2.20 15.25
CA ASN A 86 -4.83 0.95 14.50
C ASN A 86 -5.50 -0.12 15.35
N ILE A 87 -6.25 -0.98 14.68
CA ILE A 87 -6.89 -2.16 15.27
C ILE A 87 -6.10 -3.37 14.80
N LEU A 88 -5.73 -4.24 15.72
CA LEU A 88 -5.18 -5.56 15.44
C LEU A 88 -6.23 -6.60 15.77
N LEU A 89 -6.65 -7.34 14.75
CA LEU A 89 -7.59 -8.45 14.85
C LEU A 89 -6.87 -9.76 14.60
N LYS A 90 -7.03 -10.72 15.50
CA LYS A 90 -6.60 -12.11 15.28
C LYS A 90 -7.81 -13.01 15.33
N ALA A 91 -8.00 -13.80 14.29
CA ALA A 91 -9.11 -14.73 14.22
C ALA A 91 -8.82 -15.88 13.23
N ARG A 92 -9.61 -16.94 13.31
CA ARG A 92 -9.53 -18.06 12.37
C ARG A 92 -9.81 -17.55 10.94
N HIS A 93 -9.20 -18.22 9.96
CA HIS A 93 -9.35 -17.88 8.54
C HIS A 93 -10.80 -17.89 8.04
N ASP A 94 -11.67 -18.72 8.64
CA ASP A 94 -13.08 -18.87 8.31
C ASP A 94 -14.02 -17.92 9.08
N SER A 95 -13.47 -17.05 9.94
CA SER A 95 -14.28 -16.06 10.64
C SER A 95 -14.78 -14.98 9.68
N ALA A 96 -16.00 -14.48 9.91
CA ALA A 96 -16.64 -13.49 9.03
C ALA A 96 -15.76 -12.26 8.76
N PRO A 97 -15.15 -11.59 9.76
CA PRO A 97 -14.32 -10.42 9.49
C PRO A 97 -13.11 -10.71 8.62
N ILE A 98 -12.44 -11.86 8.81
CA ILE A 98 -11.29 -12.26 7.99
C ILE A 98 -11.73 -12.55 6.57
N SER A 99 -12.82 -13.30 6.39
CA SER A 99 -13.37 -13.62 5.08
C SER A 99 -13.80 -12.37 4.30
N GLU A 100 -14.42 -11.40 4.96
CA GLU A 100 -14.81 -10.14 4.33
C GLU A 100 -13.60 -9.34 3.84
N ILE A 101 -12.54 -9.21 4.66
CA ILE A 101 -11.32 -8.50 4.27
C ILE A 101 -10.62 -9.22 3.12
N HIS A 102 -10.55 -10.55 3.18
CA HIS A 102 -9.96 -11.36 2.11
C HIS A 102 -10.75 -11.19 0.79
N ASN A 103 -12.08 -11.25 0.84
CA ASN A 103 -12.94 -11.07 -0.32
C ASN A 103 -12.82 -9.66 -0.90
N TYR A 104 -12.79 -8.63 -0.04
CA TYR A 104 -12.57 -7.25 -0.45
C TYR A 104 -11.22 -7.08 -1.17
N PHE A 105 -10.14 -7.63 -0.60
CA PHE A 105 -8.83 -7.57 -1.24
C PHE A 105 -8.84 -8.27 -2.61
N ASN A 106 -9.40 -9.48 -2.68
CA ASN A 106 -9.45 -10.25 -3.92
C ASN A 106 -10.33 -9.59 -4.99
N LEU A 107 -11.45 -8.98 -4.60
CA LEU A 107 -12.26 -8.20 -5.52
C LEU A 107 -11.43 -7.09 -6.18
N ILE A 108 -10.76 -6.28 -5.36
CA ILE A 108 -9.95 -5.17 -5.88
C ILE A 108 -8.75 -5.69 -6.69
N TRP A 109 -8.11 -6.76 -6.24
CA TRP A 109 -6.93 -7.30 -6.88
C TRP A 109 -7.21 -7.89 -8.27
N ASN A 110 -8.33 -8.57 -8.45
CA ASN A 110 -8.63 -9.34 -9.66
C ASN A 110 -9.46 -8.57 -10.70
N ASP A 111 -10.12 -7.51 -10.34
CA ASP A 111 -10.97 -6.74 -11.24
C ASP A 111 -10.19 -5.54 -11.81
N GLU A 112 -10.03 -5.51 -13.13
CA GLU A 112 -9.33 -4.45 -13.88
C GLU A 112 -10.00 -3.06 -13.74
N LYS A 113 -11.25 -3.02 -13.29
CA LYS A 113 -11.94 -1.78 -12.94
C LYS A 113 -11.25 -1.08 -11.76
N TYR A 114 -10.75 -1.86 -10.81
CA TYR A 114 -10.18 -1.33 -9.56
C TYR A 114 -8.67 -1.25 -9.57
N THR A 115 -7.98 -2.13 -10.30
CA THR A 115 -6.52 -2.11 -10.31
C THR A 115 -5.94 -2.29 -11.69
N VAL A 116 -4.79 -1.65 -11.90
CA VAL A 116 -3.96 -1.79 -13.10
C VAL A 116 -2.58 -2.35 -12.75
N ASN A 117 -1.91 -2.91 -13.74
CA ASN A 117 -0.61 -3.56 -13.56
C ASN A 117 0.47 -2.57 -13.12
N TYR A 118 1.50 -3.10 -12.46
CA TYR A 118 2.65 -2.35 -11.95
C TYR A 118 3.31 -1.46 -13.01
N GLU A 119 3.44 -1.96 -14.24
CA GLU A 119 4.09 -1.29 -15.36
C GLU A 119 3.42 0.03 -15.75
N THR A 120 2.13 0.18 -15.46
CA THR A 120 1.33 1.36 -15.84
C THR A 120 1.90 2.66 -15.26
N TYR A 121 2.38 2.61 -14.01
CA TYR A 121 2.85 3.82 -13.30
C TYR A 121 4.27 3.71 -12.75
N VAL A 122 5.00 2.65 -13.07
CA VAL A 122 6.39 2.51 -12.60
C VAL A 122 7.23 3.69 -13.07
N THR A 123 8.02 4.24 -12.15
CA THR A 123 8.94 5.33 -12.44
C THR A 123 10.36 4.92 -12.09
N LYS A 124 11.22 4.77 -13.10
CA LYS A 124 12.66 4.48 -12.95
C LYS A 124 13.50 5.75 -12.73
N SER A 125 12.87 6.91 -12.54
CA SER A 125 13.56 8.20 -12.41
C SER A 125 14.41 8.25 -11.13
N PHE A 126 15.71 8.40 -11.30
CA PHE A 126 16.68 8.57 -10.22
C PHE A 126 16.35 9.80 -9.33
N TRP A 127 15.96 10.91 -9.95
CA TRP A 127 15.60 12.12 -9.22
C TRP A 127 14.39 11.94 -8.32
N LYS A 128 13.37 11.20 -8.74
CA LYS A 128 12.21 10.91 -7.89
C LYS A 128 12.56 10.01 -6.71
N GLN A 129 13.48 9.07 -6.90
CA GLN A 129 13.99 8.23 -5.82
C GLN A 129 14.79 9.06 -4.79
N LEU A 130 15.63 9.99 -5.27
CA LEU A 130 16.39 10.88 -4.40
C LEU A 130 15.47 11.80 -3.58
N VAL A 131 14.49 12.43 -4.21
CA VAL A 131 13.49 13.26 -3.54
C VAL A 131 12.72 12.46 -2.49
N TYR A 132 12.27 11.26 -2.84
CA TYR A 132 11.58 10.37 -1.89
C TYR A 132 12.46 10.05 -0.68
N ARG A 133 13.71 9.62 -0.88
CA ARG A 133 14.63 9.29 0.22
C ARG A 133 14.90 10.49 1.12
N PHE A 134 15.04 11.67 0.54
CA PHE A 134 15.25 12.90 1.29
C PHE A 134 14.03 13.26 2.13
N THR A 135 12.83 13.24 1.55
CA THR A 135 11.58 13.53 2.26
C THR A 135 11.29 12.51 3.36
N GLU A 136 11.57 11.23 3.12
CA GLU A 136 11.40 10.17 4.12
C GLU A 136 12.41 10.29 5.26
N PHE A 137 13.67 10.64 4.96
CA PHE A 137 14.70 10.86 5.98
C PHE A 137 14.29 11.96 6.99
N TRP A 138 13.77 13.06 6.49
CA TRP A 138 13.31 14.19 7.32
C TRP A 138 11.91 13.98 7.91
N GLY A 139 11.22 12.90 7.57
CA GLY A 139 9.84 12.66 8.01
C GLY A 139 8.84 13.63 7.41
N ALA A 140 9.19 14.25 6.27
CA ALA A 140 8.37 15.22 5.54
C ALA A 140 7.50 14.58 4.45
N SER A 141 7.47 13.24 4.35
CA SER A 141 6.58 12.54 3.43
C SER A 141 5.14 12.73 3.88
N THR A 142 4.46 13.66 3.25
CA THR A 142 3.03 13.93 3.41
C THR A 142 2.28 13.41 2.18
N TYR A 143 1.13 12.82 2.43
CA TYR A 143 0.21 12.34 1.38
C TYR A 143 -0.56 13.46 0.74
#